data_c210414c54386d2e68b27bee437f571c
#
_entry.id   c210414c54386d2e68b27bee437f571c
#
_cell.length_a   1.000
_cell.length_b   1.000
_cell.length_c   1.000
_cell.angle_alpha   90.00
_cell.angle_beta   90.00
_cell.angle_gamma   90.00
#
_symmetry.space_group_name_H-M   'P 1'
#
loop_
_entity.id
_entity.type
_entity.pdbx_description
1 polymer ?
#
loop_
_entity_poly.entity_id
_entity_poly.type
_entity_poly.pdbx_seq_one_letter_code
_entity_poly.pdbx_strand_id
1 'polypeptide(L)'
;MSAYIIEGGHPLDGSVRIHGAKNSVLPILAACLLAPGECVIHNCPELSDVAASLDILRHLGCRAERQGDAVVVDASAPTGWDVPDALMREMRSSVIFLGAILGRMGRAELCAPGGCELGPRPIDLHLGAIRGLGGRITEDGGGLRAEGALRGADLVLSLPSVGATENAMLAAVCAAGTTTITNAAREPEIVDLQGFLRAIGAKVHGAGSSVITVEGGVPLHGGSYAVMGDRIVAATYLAAAASAGGTVEVTGVDYRHLSTVSAVLREAGCDVQSGAESIRLRRDGPLQGVRSEERRVGKECRSRW
;
A
#
# COMPACT_ATOMS: atom_id res chain seq x y z
N MET A 1 -0.47 3.75 -31.37
CA MET A 1 -1.29 4.23 -30.26
C MET A 1 -2.51 3.33 -30.19
N SER A 2 -2.78 2.72 -29.04
CA SER A 2 -4.03 2.01 -28.80
C SER A 2 -5.08 3.04 -28.40
N ALA A 3 -6.30 2.91 -28.92
CA ALA A 3 -7.42 3.78 -28.63
C ALA A 3 -8.59 2.93 -28.11
N TYR A 4 -9.36 3.47 -27.18
CA TYR A 4 -10.63 2.89 -26.71
C TYR A 4 -11.79 3.62 -27.41
N ILE A 5 -12.76 2.87 -27.90
CA ILE A 5 -14.03 3.39 -28.39
C ILE A 5 -15.09 3.02 -27.35
N ILE A 6 -15.76 4.02 -26.79
CA ILE A 6 -16.76 3.83 -25.73
C ILE A 6 -18.11 4.31 -26.22
N GLU A 7 -19.09 3.41 -26.24
CA GLU A 7 -20.51 3.74 -26.48
C GLU A 7 -21.21 3.88 -25.14
N GLY A 8 -21.66 5.09 -24.82
CA GLY A 8 -22.36 5.40 -23.56
C GLY A 8 -23.86 5.12 -23.64
N GLY A 9 -24.59 5.36 -22.53
CA GLY A 9 -26.05 5.26 -22.47
C GLY A 9 -26.59 3.87 -22.11
N HIS A 10 -25.72 2.94 -21.71
CA HIS A 10 -26.12 1.61 -21.26
C HIS A 10 -26.03 1.51 -19.74
N PRO A 11 -27.07 1.00 -19.04
CA PRO A 11 -26.96 0.71 -17.60
C PRO A 11 -25.97 -0.44 -17.35
N LEU A 12 -25.37 -0.44 -16.15
CA LEU A 12 -24.48 -1.49 -15.71
C LEU A 12 -25.23 -2.43 -14.77
N ASP A 13 -25.34 -3.70 -15.15
CA ASP A 13 -25.99 -4.72 -14.34
C ASP A 13 -25.09 -5.94 -14.19
N GLY A 14 -24.87 -6.38 -12.93
CA GLY A 14 -24.08 -7.57 -12.67
C GLY A 14 -23.36 -7.56 -11.33
N SER A 15 -22.48 -8.55 -11.14
CA SER A 15 -21.65 -8.70 -9.96
C SER A 15 -20.18 -8.80 -10.36
N VAL A 16 -19.30 -8.20 -9.55
CA VAL A 16 -17.84 -8.27 -9.73
C VAL A 16 -17.18 -8.58 -8.40
N ARG A 17 -16.28 -9.57 -8.42
CA ARG A 17 -15.39 -9.83 -7.28
C ARG A 17 -14.18 -8.91 -7.34
N ILE A 18 -13.93 -8.21 -6.25
CA ILE A 18 -12.81 -7.31 -6.11
C ILE A 18 -11.55 -8.12 -5.76
N HIS A 19 -10.49 -7.93 -6.50
CA HIS A 19 -9.17 -8.50 -6.22
C HIS A 19 -8.47 -7.79 -5.05
N GLY A 20 -7.36 -8.33 -4.61
CA GLY A 20 -6.55 -7.75 -3.54
C GLY A 20 -6.07 -6.33 -3.83
N ALA A 21 -5.96 -5.55 -2.78
CA ALA A 21 -5.63 -4.14 -2.87
C ALA A 21 -4.17 -3.91 -3.32
N LYS A 22 -4.00 -3.15 -4.43
CA LYS A 22 -2.68 -2.77 -4.93
C LYS A 22 -1.82 -2.12 -3.84
N ASN A 23 -2.38 -1.11 -3.16
CA ASN A 23 -1.63 -0.32 -2.18
C ASN A 23 -1.37 -1.09 -0.88
N SER A 24 -1.99 -2.25 -0.69
CA SER A 24 -1.74 -3.15 0.43
C SER A 24 -0.71 -4.22 0.09
N VAL A 25 -0.81 -4.83 -1.09
CA VAL A 25 0.08 -5.91 -1.48
C VAL A 25 1.53 -5.45 -1.65
N LEU A 26 1.77 -4.23 -2.13
CA LEU A 26 3.14 -3.75 -2.37
C LEU A 26 3.98 -3.64 -1.08
N PRO A 27 3.52 -2.98 0.01
CA PRO A 27 4.25 -3.00 1.26
C PRO A 27 4.32 -4.38 1.91
N ILE A 28 3.32 -5.25 1.72
CA ILE A 28 3.35 -6.65 2.18
C ILE A 28 4.43 -7.45 1.45
N LEU A 29 4.58 -7.29 0.14
CA LEU A 29 5.66 -7.93 -0.62
C LEU A 29 7.03 -7.43 -0.16
N ALA A 30 7.19 -6.12 0.07
CA ALA A 30 8.42 -5.58 0.65
C ALA A 30 8.69 -6.16 2.06
N ALA A 31 7.65 -6.35 2.88
CA ALA A 31 7.75 -6.94 4.20
C ALA A 31 8.14 -8.43 4.19
N CYS A 32 7.85 -9.18 3.10
CA CYS A 32 8.31 -10.56 2.96
C CYS A 32 9.84 -10.67 3.05
N LEU A 33 10.59 -9.65 2.62
CA LEU A 33 12.05 -9.62 2.76
C LEU A 33 12.51 -9.71 4.22
N LEU A 34 11.70 -9.28 5.18
CA LEU A 34 12.03 -9.29 6.61
C LEU A 34 11.94 -10.69 7.23
N ALA A 35 11.11 -11.57 6.66
CA ALA A 35 10.82 -12.91 7.19
C ALA A 35 11.88 -13.93 6.73
N PRO A 36 12.66 -14.54 7.62
CA PRO A 36 13.54 -15.65 7.25
C PRO A 36 12.69 -16.91 6.99
N GLY A 37 12.34 -17.16 5.72
CA GLY A 37 11.52 -18.29 5.31
C GLY A 37 10.51 -17.93 4.23
N GLU A 38 9.61 -18.88 3.97
CA GLU A 38 8.59 -18.76 2.94
C GLU A 38 7.36 -18.00 3.43
N CYS A 39 6.94 -17.00 2.66
CA CYS A 39 5.67 -16.29 2.82
C CYS A 39 4.76 -16.59 1.63
N VAL A 40 3.49 -16.95 1.91
CA VAL A 40 2.45 -17.16 0.90
C VAL A 40 1.43 -16.04 1.00
N ILE A 41 1.34 -15.22 -0.05
CA ILE A 41 0.46 -14.05 -0.11
C ILE A 41 -0.71 -14.36 -1.04
N HIS A 42 -1.87 -14.65 -0.46
CA HIS A 42 -3.13 -14.94 -1.17
C HIS A 42 -3.84 -13.66 -1.62
N ASN A 43 -4.78 -13.81 -2.56
CA ASN A 43 -5.54 -12.71 -3.14
C ASN A 43 -4.61 -11.61 -3.70
N CYS A 44 -3.47 -12.01 -4.27
CA CYS A 44 -2.47 -11.10 -4.81
C CYS A 44 -2.87 -10.71 -6.24
N PRO A 45 -3.18 -9.43 -6.52
CA PRO A 45 -3.66 -8.99 -7.83
C PRO A 45 -2.57 -9.15 -8.90
N GLU A 46 -3.01 -9.39 -10.14
CA GLU A 46 -2.10 -9.45 -11.29
C GLU A 46 -1.92 -8.04 -11.87
N LEU A 47 -0.88 -7.36 -11.43
CA LEU A 47 -0.56 -5.97 -11.76
C LEU A 47 0.92 -5.84 -12.12
N SER A 48 1.26 -4.87 -12.99
CA SER A 48 2.65 -4.55 -13.34
C SER A 48 3.50 -4.19 -12.11
N ASP A 49 2.94 -3.44 -11.16
CA ASP A 49 3.65 -3.06 -9.93
C ASP A 49 3.95 -4.27 -9.03
N VAL A 50 3.09 -5.30 -9.06
CA VAL A 50 3.35 -6.57 -8.37
C VAL A 50 4.48 -7.31 -9.06
N ALA A 51 4.46 -7.39 -10.39
CA ALA A 51 5.55 -8.01 -11.16
C ALA A 51 6.89 -7.32 -10.87
N ALA A 52 6.93 -5.98 -10.91
CA ALA A 52 8.12 -5.19 -10.56
C ALA A 52 8.60 -5.46 -9.11
N SER A 53 7.67 -5.60 -8.14
CA SER A 53 8.01 -5.95 -6.76
C SER A 53 8.65 -7.33 -6.67
N LEU A 54 8.15 -8.32 -7.42
CA LEU A 54 8.74 -9.65 -7.47
C LEU A 54 10.13 -9.64 -8.10
N ASP A 55 10.34 -8.82 -9.13
CA ASP A 55 11.66 -8.65 -9.77
C ASP A 55 12.66 -7.98 -8.84
N ILE A 56 12.24 -6.99 -8.04
CA ILE A 56 13.06 -6.43 -6.96
C ILE A 56 13.43 -7.51 -5.94
N LEU A 57 12.48 -8.31 -5.48
CA LEU A 57 12.76 -9.39 -4.51
C LEU A 57 13.72 -10.44 -5.08
N ARG A 58 13.57 -10.82 -6.35
CA ARG A 58 14.51 -11.73 -7.04
C ARG A 58 15.90 -11.13 -7.14
N HIS A 59 16.02 -9.85 -7.49
CA HIS A 59 17.29 -9.14 -7.52
C HIS A 59 17.97 -9.13 -6.15
N LEU A 60 17.18 -8.98 -5.08
CA LEU A 60 17.68 -9.05 -3.69
C LEU A 60 18.06 -10.47 -3.24
N GLY A 61 17.90 -11.49 -4.10
CA GLY A 61 18.26 -12.88 -3.84
C GLY A 61 17.14 -13.73 -3.24
N CYS A 62 15.91 -13.25 -3.21
CA CYS A 62 14.75 -14.04 -2.80
C CYS A 62 14.27 -14.93 -3.95
N ARG A 63 13.69 -16.10 -3.64
CA ARG A 63 12.83 -16.80 -4.58
C ARG A 63 11.44 -16.16 -4.51
N ALA A 64 10.91 -15.69 -5.62
CA ALA A 64 9.60 -15.05 -5.67
C ALA A 64 8.84 -15.51 -6.92
N GLU A 65 7.70 -16.18 -6.73
CA GLU A 65 6.95 -16.84 -7.80
C GLU A 65 5.44 -16.62 -7.62
N ARG A 66 4.73 -16.46 -8.74
CA ARG A 66 3.26 -16.44 -8.75
C ARG A 66 2.72 -17.85 -8.90
N GLN A 67 1.74 -18.21 -8.09
CA GLN A 67 1.02 -19.48 -8.13
C GLN A 67 -0.50 -19.22 -8.13
N GLY A 68 -1.09 -19.06 -9.31
CA GLY A 68 -2.49 -18.66 -9.43
C GLY A 68 -2.73 -17.25 -8.89
N ASP A 69 -3.66 -17.11 -7.96
CA ASP A 69 -3.99 -15.85 -7.27
C ASP A 69 -3.07 -15.55 -6.06
N ALA A 70 -2.14 -16.46 -5.75
CA ALA A 70 -1.15 -16.29 -4.70
C ALA A 70 0.24 -15.96 -5.26
N VAL A 71 1.07 -15.39 -4.40
CA VAL A 71 2.51 -15.21 -4.59
C VAL A 71 3.25 -15.87 -3.44
N VAL A 72 4.28 -16.63 -3.77
CA VAL A 72 5.18 -17.25 -2.80
C VAL A 72 6.52 -16.54 -2.84
N VAL A 73 6.97 -16.05 -1.69
CA VAL A 73 8.27 -15.39 -1.52
C VAL A 73 9.06 -16.13 -0.46
N ASP A 74 10.24 -16.62 -0.82
CA ASP A 74 11.18 -17.20 0.13
C ASP A 74 12.39 -16.28 0.28
N ALA A 75 12.51 -15.65 1.45
CA ALA A 75 13.58 -14.76 1.84
C ALA A 75 14.51 -15.38 2.91
N SER A 76 14.74 -16.70 2.85
CA SER A 76 15.61 -17.41 3.79
C SER A 76 17.05 -16.88 3.76
N ALA A 77 17.56 -16.54 2.57
CA ALA A 77 18.94 -16.13 2.37
C ALA A 77 19.09 -15.00 1.33
N PRO A 78 18.52 -13.81 1.56
CA PRO A 78 18.71 -12.68 0.66
C PRO A 78 20.17 -12.22 0.69
N THR A 79 20.70 -11.79 -0.46
CA THR A 79 22.10 -11.37 -0.61
C THR A 79 22.27 -9.95 -1.10
N GLY A 80 21.26 -9.41 -1.79
CA GLY A 80 21.24 -8.06 -2.35
C GLY A 80 20.82 -6.99 -1.33
N TRP A 81 21.31 -5.78 -1.52
CA TRP A 81 20.93 -4.60 -0.72
C TRP A 81 20.69 -3.37 -1.58
N ASP A 82 20.82 -3.51 -2.90
CA ASP A 82 20.61 -2.43 -3.87
C ASP A 82 19.41 -2.71 -4.76
N VAL A 83 18.78 -1.66 -5.25
CA VAL A 83 17.76 -1.76 -6.28
C VAL A 83 18.18 -0.88 -7.47
N PRO A 84 18.50 -1.49 -8.63
CA PRO A 84 19.00 -0.75 -9.79
C PRO A 84 17.94 0.17 -10.40
N ASP A 85 18.40 1.22 -11.08
CA ASP A 85 17.58 2.26 -11.68
C ASP A 85 16.45 1.71 -12.57
N ALA A 86 16.72 0.68 -13.35
CA ALA A 86 15.71 0.05 -14.20
C ALA A 86 14.49 -0.44 -13.39
N LEU A 87 14.70 -1.17 -12.28
CA LEU A 87 13.63 -1.66 -11.42
C LEU A 87 12.97 -0.54 -10.61
N MET A 88 13.74 0.47 -10.17
CA MET A 88 13.19 1.62 -9.47
C MET A 88 12.22 2.43 -10.33
N ARG A 89 12.45 2.48 -11.66
CA ARG A 89 11.59 3.21 -12.60
C ARG A 89 10.32 2.47 -12.98
N GLU A 90 10.29 1.15 -12.89
CA GLU A 90 9.10 0.36 -13.23
C GLU A 90 7.94 0.60 -12.26
N MET A 91 8.26 0.88 -10.99
CA MET A 91 7.26 1.08 -9.95
C MET A 91 7.57 2.35 -9.14
N ARG A 92 6.63 3.28 -9.13
CA ARG A 92 6.79 4.54 -8.39
C ARG A 92 6.91 4.38 -6.89
N SER A 93 6.24 3.37 -6.31
CA SER A 93 6.27 3.05 -4.89
C SER A 93 7.49 2.22 -4.47
N SER A 94 8.47 2.01 -5.36
CA SER A 94 9.68 1.21 -5.08
C SER A 94 10.46 1.69 -3.87
N VAL A 95 10.37 2.97 -3.49
CA VAL A 95 10.96 3.51 -2.26
C VAL A 95 10.48 2.80 -0.98
N ILE A 96 9.34 2.07 -1.01
CA ILE A 96 8.85 1.29 0.14
C ILE A 96 9.83 0.18 0.55
N PHE A 97 10.65 -0.31 -0.39
CA PHE A 97 11.67 -1.31 -0.11
C PHE A 97 12.81 -0.79 0.76
N LEU A 98 13.01 0.55 0.86
CA LEU A 98 14.10 1.14 1.64
C LEU A 98 14.13 0.65 3.09
N GLY A 99 12.99 0.72 3.78
CA GLY A 99 12.87 0.30 5.19
C GLY A 99 13.12 -1.20 5.37
N ALA A 100 12.57 -2.02 4.45
CA ALA A 100 12.74 -3.46 4.50
C ALA A 100 14.18 -3.88 4.22
N ILE A 101 14.82 -3.34 3.16
CA ILE A 101 16.22 -3.66 2.82
C ILE A 101 17.15 -3.23 3.95
N LEU A 102 17.03 -1.97 4.43
CA LEU A 102 17.88 -1.48 5.50
C LEU A 102 17.69 -2.29 6.79
N GLY A 103 16.45 -2.60 7.15
CA GLY A 103 16.14 -3.41 8.32
C GLY A 103 16.73 -4.81 8.26
N ARG A 104 16.66 -5.48 7.10
CA ARG A 104 17.12 -6.85 6.91
C ARG A 104 18.64 -6.94 6.70
N MET A 105 19.21 -6.01 5.90
CA MET A 105 20.58 -6.09 5.42
C MET A 105 21.55 -5.13 6.16
N GLY A 106 21.02 -4.18 6.97
CA GLY A 106 21.83 -3.14 7.62
C GLY A 106 22.33 -2.04 6.68
N ARG A 107 22.05 -2.16 5.38
CA ARG A 107 22.39 -1.20 4.33
C ARG A 107 21.38 -1.30 3.19
N ALA A 108 21.16 -0.20 2.50
CA ALA A 108 20.32 -0.15 1.30
C ALA A 108 20.89 0.88 0.32
N GLU A 109 20.80 0.58 -0.98
CA GLU A 109 21.15 1.51 -2.04
C GLU A 109 20.01 1.52 -3.07
N LEU A 110 19.43 2.69 -3.27
CA LEU A 110 18.31 2.89 -4.20
C LEU A 110 18.68 4.01 -5.16
N CYS A 111 18.37 3.86 -6.44
CA CYS A 111 18.34 4.99 -7.35
C CYS A 111 17.14 5.89 -7.06
N ALA A 112 17.13 7.09 -7.58
CA ALA A 112 15.97 7.98 -7.44
C ALA A 112 14.70 7.29 -7.98
N PRO A 113 13.60 7.27 -7.23
CA PRO A 113 12.38 6.61 -7.69
C PRO A 113 11.93 7.22 -9.02
N GLY A 114 11.50 6.35 -9.94
CA GLY A 114 11.03 6.73 -11.25
C GLY A 114 9.94 7.79 -11.20
N GLY A 115 10.01 8.75 -12.15
CA GLY A 115 9.03 9.81 -12.23
C GLY A 115 7.68 9.30 -12.72
N CYS A 116 6.61 9.75 -12.08
CA CYS A 116 5.31 9.81 -12.74
C CYS A 116 5.21 11.22 -13.34
N GLU A 117 4.69 11.35 -14.55
CA GLU A 117 4.46 12.63 -15.23
C GLU A 117 3.55 13.61 -14.45
N LEU A 118 2.88 13.12 -13.40
CA LEU A 118 2.01 13.88 -12.51
C LEU A 118 2.75 14.80 -11.51
N GLY A 119 4.07 14.93 -11.59
CA GLY A 119 4.87 15.84 -10.78
C GLY A 119 5.71 15.20 -9.67
N PRO A 120 6.59 15.98 -9.02
CA PRO A 120 7.50 15.51 -7.99
C PRO A 120 6.70 15.00 -6.77
N ARG A 121 7.11 13.87 -6.24
CA ARG A 121 6.65 13.38 -4.93
C ARG A 121 7.86 13.28 -4.02
N PRO A 122 7.99 14.20 -3.09
CA PRO A 122 9.10 14.20 -2.16
C PRO A 122 9.08 12.93 -1.29
N ILE A 123 10.25 12.38 -1.03
CA ILE A 123 10.47 11.21 -0.15
C ILE A 123 11.05 11.61 1.20
N ASP A 124 11.09 12.89 1.51
CA ASP A 124 11.64 13.49 2.71
C ASP A 124 11.09 12.88 4.00
N LEU A 125 9.80 12.56 4.05
CA LEU A 125 9.18 11.89 5.19
C LEU A 125 9.68 10.45 5.38
N HIS A 126 9.93 9.71 4.29
CA HIS A 126 10.55 8.39 4.35
C HIS A 126 11.96 8.49 4.93
N LEU A 127 12.76 9.41 4.38
CA LEU A 127 14.13 9.62 4.84
C LEU A 127 14.19 10.12 6.28
N GLY A 128 13.27 11.00 6.66
CA GLY A 128 13.11 11.49 8.03
C GLY A 128 12.85 10.37 9.02
N ALA A 129 11.96 9.43 8.69
CA ALA A 129 11.66 8.27 9.51
C ALA A 129 12.89 7.36 9.68
N ILE A 130 13.62 7.07 8.59
CA ILE A 130 14.84 6.24 8.64
C ILE A 130 15.95 6.93 9.46
N ARG A 131 16.15 8.26 9.28
CA ARG A 131 17.10 9.03 10.11
C ARG A 131 16.70 9.03 11.58
N GLY A 132 15.40 9.14 11.87
CA GLY A 132 14.87 9.07 13.23
C GLY A 132 15.17 7.74 13.93
N LEU A 133 15.18 6.63 13.19
CA LEU A 133 15.60 5.31 13.68
C LEU A 133 17.13 5.12 13.76
N GLY A 134 17.93 6.16 13.46
CA GLY A 134 19.39 6.11 13.51
C GLY A 134 20.07 5.68 12.21
N GLY A 135 19.32 5.51 11.12
CA GLY A 135 19.88 5.26 9.80
C GLY A 135 20.61 6.50 9.26
N ARG A 136 21.82 6.29 8.75
CA ARG A 136 22.58 7.32 8.04
C ARG A 136 22.20 7.29 6.57
N ILE A 137 21.82 8.43 6.02
CA ILE A 137 21.40 8.55 4.63
C ILE A 137 22.32 9.54 3.92
N THR A 138 22.88 9.10 2.81
CA THR A 138 23.66 9.91 1.87
C THR A 138 22.94 9.93 0.53
N GLU A 139 22.80 11.12 -0.04
CA GLU A 139 22.21 11.35 -1.36
C GLU A 139 23.32 11.82 -2.29
N ASP A 140 23.57 11.09 -3.36
CA ASP A 140 24.67 11.37 -4.29
C ASP A 140 24.25 11.06 -5.74
N GLY A 141 24.40 12.03 -6.63
CA GLY A 141 24.23 11.85 -8.09
C GLY A 141 22.89 11.30 -8.56
N GLY A 142 21.81 11.38 -7.73
CA GLY A 142 20.51 10.78 -8.02
C GLY A 142 20.32 9.39 -7.39
N GLY A 143 21.29 8.92 -6.60
CA GLY A 143 21.20 7.73 -5.78
C GLY A 143 20.97 8.05 -4.31
N LEU A 144 20.44 7.08 -3.56
CA LEU A 144 20.20 7.11 -2.14
C LEU A 144 20.91 5.92 -1.50
N ARG A 145 21.81 6.18 -0.56
CA ARG A 145 22.43 5.16 0.29
C ARG A 145 21.95 5.34 1.72
N ALA A 146 21.51 4.26 2.34
CA ALA A 146 21.16 4.20 3.73
C ALA A 146 21.94 3.07 4.42
N GLU A 147 22.48 3.34 5.61
CA GLU A 147 23.24 2.35 6.37
C GLU A 147 23.12 2.60 7.87
N GLY A 148 23.32 1.58 8.67
CA GLY A 148 23.41 1.67 10.12
C GLY A 148 22.54 0.68 10.87
N ALA A 149 22.84 0.51 12.15
CA ALA A 149 22.03 -0.29 13.05
C ALA A 149 20.84 0.54 13.53
N LEU A 150 19.62 0.11 13.17
CA LEU A 150 18.40 0.80 13.53
C LEU A 150 18.08 0.59 15.02
N ARG A 151 17.55 1.63 15.66
CA ARG A 151 17.12 1.63 17.05
C ARG A 151 15.71 2.20 17.18
N GLY A 152 14.96 1.67 18.12
CA GLY A 152 13.62 2.18 18.45
C GLY A 152 13.69 3.66 18.85
N ALA A 153 12.69 4.43 18.42
CA ALA A 153 12.63 5.87 18.62
C ALA A 153 11.18 6.38 18.59
N ASP A 154 10.96 7.57 19.11
CA ASP A 154 9.70 8.29 18.94
C ASP A 154 9.76 9.10 17.65
N LEU A 155 8.99 8.66 16.65
CA LEU A 155 8.89 9.30 15.34
C LEU A 155 7.62 10.14 15.27
N VAL A 156 7.74 11.37 14.80
CA VAL A 156 6.59 12.25 14.53
C VAL A 156 6.60 12.59 13.05
N LEU A 157 5.59 12.10 12.31
CA LEU A 157 5.41 12.47 10.91
C LEU A 157 4.75 13.85 10.82
N SER A 158 5.32 14.78 10.07
CA SER A 158 4.74 16.12 9.89
C SER A 158 3.40 16.07 9.13
N LEU A 159 3.20 15.04 8.30
CA LEU A 159 1.97 14.72 7.59
C LEU A 159 1.68 13.22 7.70
N PRO A 160 0.41 12.80 7.76
CA PRO A 160 0.03 11.38 7.77
C PRO A 160 0.26 10.76 6.37
N SER A 161 1.51 10.47 6.04
CA SER A 161 1.92 9.85 4.78
C SER A 161 1.83 8.33 4.87
N VAL A 162 1.06 7.70 3.97
CA VAL A 162 0.94 6.23 3.89
C VAL A 162 2.32 5.60 3.69
N GLY A 163 3.04 5.96 2.62
CA GLY A 163 4.32 5.35 2.31
C GLY A 163 5.40 5.59 3.37
N ALA A 164 5.43 6.77 4.01
CA ALA A 164 6.37 7.02 5.11
C ALA A 164 6.03 6.20 6.36
N THR A 165 4.74 6.02 6.67
CA THR A 165 4.27 5.16 7.75
C THR A 165 4.67 3.71 7.50
N GLU A 166 4.45 3.20 6.28
CA GLU A 166 4.83 1.84 5.88
C GLU A 166 6.34 1.63 6.00
N ASN A 167 7.16 2.54 5.44
CA ASN A 167 8.62 2.44 5.56
C ASN A 167 9.11 2.50 7.01
N ALA A 168 8.51 3.37 7.83
CA ALA A 168 8.83 3.45 9.26
C ALA A 168 8.49 2.13 9.98
N MET A 169 7.32 1.53 9.69
CA MET A 169 6.92 0.23 10.25
C MET A 169 7.89 -0.88 9.86
N LEU A 170 8.23 -0.98 8.55
CA LEU A 170 9.14 -2.00 8.02
C LEU A 170 10.53 -1.91 8.65
N ALA A 171 11.08 -0.70 8.76
CA ALA A 171 12.37 -0.47 9.38
C ALA A 171 12.33 -0.73 10.90
N ALA A 172 11.27 -0.28 11.58
CA ALA A 172 11.11 -0.42 13.03
C ALA A 172 11.01 -1.88 13.49
N VAL A 173 10.44 -2.78 12.67
CA VAL A 173 10.37 -4.23 12.98
C VAL A 173 11.76 -4.83 13.22
N CYS A 174 12.79 -4.34 12.53
CA CYS A 174 14.17 -4.79 12.69
C CYS A 174 14.99 -3.90 13.66
N ALA A 175 14.47 -2.77 14.11
CA ALA A 175 15.17 -1.86 15.01
C ALA A 175 15.28 -2.45 16.42
N ALA A 176 16.40 -2.20 17.13
CA ALA A 176 16.55 -2.64 18.51
C ALA A 176 15.72 -1.75 19.46
N GLY A 177 14.73 -2.33 20.14
CA GLY A 177 13.87 -1.62 21.09
C GLY A 177 12.50 -1.25 20.50
N THR A 178 11.80 -0.34 21.16
CA THR A 178 10.43 0.06 20.79
C THR A 178 10.43 1.35 19.98
N THR A 179 9.64 1.38 18.92
CA THR A 179 9.37 2.59 18.12
C THR A 179 7.93 3.01 18.28
N THR A 180 7.70 4.31 18.51
CA THR A 180 6.39 4.94 18.45
C THR A 180 6.32 5.83 17.21
N ILE A 181 5.34 5.61 16.34
CA ILE A 181 5.10 6.44 15.16
C ILE A 181 3.85 7.28 15.42
N THR A 182 4.03 8.58 15.64
CA THR A 182 2.96 9.55 15.87
C THR A 182 2.57 10.26 14.59
N ASN A 183 1.30 10.63 14.44
CA ASN A 183 0.68 11.15 13.24
C ASN A 183 0.83 10.20 12.04
N ALA A 184 0.73 8.89 12.34
CA ALA A 184 0.72 7.84 11.34
C ALA A 184 -0.51 7.92 10.43
N ALA A 185 -0.37 7.43 9.21
CA ALA A 185 -1.48 7.21 8.30
C ALA A 185 -2.45 6.16 8.87
N ARG A 186 -3.75 6.31 8.59
CA ARG A 186 -4.82 5.51 9.21
C ARG A 186 -5.57 4.64 8.21
N GLU A 187 -5.16 4.67 6.96
CA GLU A 187 -5.78 3.94 5.87
C GLU A 187 -5.83 2.44 6.16
N PRO A 188 -6.85 1.74 5.66
CA PRO A 188 -6.99 0.28 5.83
C PRO A 188 -5.75 -0.51 5.39
N GLU A 189 -5.00 -0.01 4.42
CA GLU A 189 -3.76 -0.60 3.92
C GLU A 189 -2.67 -0.69 5.00
N ILE A 190 -2.63 0.29 5.92
CA ILE A 190 -1.72 0.27 7.09
C ILE A 190 -2.14 -0.81 8.09
N VAL A 191 -3.46 -0.99 8.26
CA VAL A 191 -4.01 -2.06 9.12
C VAL A 191 -3.69 -3.44 8.54
N ASP A 192 -3.79 -3.57 7.22
CA ASP A 192 -3.48 -4.81 6.50
C ASP A 192 -1.98 -5.15 6.59
N LEU A 193 -1.09 -4.16 6.42
CA LEU A 193 0.35 -4.34 6.65
C LEU A 193 0.65 -4.78 8.09
N GLN A 194 0.01 -4.17 9.10
CA GLN A 194 0.13 -4.63 10.49
C GLN A 194 -0.32 -6.09 10.64
N GLY A 195 -1.42 -6.47 9.98
CA GLY A 195 -1.94 -7.84 9.97
C GLY A 195 -0.89 -8.83 9.46
N PHE A 196 -0.28 -8.53 8.31
CA PHE A 196 0.79 -9.36 7.74
C PHE A 196 2.03 -9.41 8.66
N LEU A 197 2.50 -8.27 9.15
CA LEU A 197 3.67 -8.20 10.03
C LEU A 197 3.46 -9.07 11.29
N ARG A 198 2.25 -9.06 11.86
CA ARG A 198 1.90 -9.94 12.97
C ARG A 198 1.87 -11.42 12.59
N ALA A 199 1.38 -11.73 11.39
CA ALA A 199 1.34 -13.10 10.89
C ALA A 199 2.73 -13.72 10.72
N ILE A 200 3.77 -12.89 10.51
CA ILE A 200 5.17 -13.32 10.46
C ILE A 200 5.92 -13.16 11.81
N GLY A 201 5.21 -12.87 12.90
CA GLY A 201 5.77 -12.82 14.27
C GLY A 201 6.14 -11.44 14.79
N ALA A 202 5.98 -10.36 14.02
CA ALA A 202 6.27 -9.01 14.49
C ALA A 202 5.24 -8.52 15.52
N LYS A 203 5.68 -7.67 16.42
CA LYS A 203 4.82 -7.03 17.44
C LYS A 203 4.53 -5.58 17.05
N VAL A 204 3.42 -5.40 16.35
CA VAL A 204 2.95 -4.10 15.84
C VAL A 204 1.53 -3.85 16.35
N HIS A 205 1.25 -2.64 16.84
CA HIS A 205 -0.04 -2.25 17.41
C HIS A 205 -0.41 -0.83 17.01
N GLY A 206 -1.71 -0.54 16.92
CA GLY A 206 -2.23 0.81 16.75
C GLY A 206 -2.50 1.23 15.31
N ALA A 207 -2.25 0.39 14.30
CA ALA A 207 -2.64 0.70 12.92
C ALA A 207 -4.14 1.01 12.79
N GLY A 208 -4.48 2.00 11.96
CA GLY A 208 -5.83 2.57 11.89
C GLY A 208 -6.06 3.74 12.87
N SER A 209 -5.15 3.97 13.81
CA SER A 209 -5.10 5.16 14.64
C SER A 209 -3.93 6.09 14.24
N SER A 210 -3.81 7.23 14.90
CA SER A 210 -2.70 8.18 14.65
C SER A 210 -1.38 7.80 15.32
N VAL A 211 -1.37 6.72 16.11
CA VAL A 211 -0.18 6.27 16.83
C VAL A 211 0.00 4.77 16.63
N ILE A 212 1.16 4.39 16.12
CA ILE A 212 1.54 2.99 15.92
C ILE A 212 2.77 2.71 16.78
N THR A 213 2.75 1.56 17.48
CA THR A 213 3.87 1.09 18.28
C THR A 213 4.41 -0.21 17.69
N VAL A 214 5.73 -0.31 17.56
CA VAL A 214 6.45 -1.47 17.06
C VAL A 214 7.50 -1.88 18.08
N GLU A 215 7.42 -3.10 18.61
CA GLU A 215 8.53 -3.72 19.35
C GLU A 215 9.43 -4.42 18.33
N GLY A 216 10.57 -3.82 18.03
CA GLY A 216 11.50 -4.33 17.03
C GLY A 216 12.51 -5.34 17.59
N GLY A 217 13.24 -5.99 16.68
CA GLY A 217 14.26 -6.99 17.03
C GLY A 217 13.69 -8.33 17.52
N VAL A 218 12.38 -8.56 17.40
CA VAL A 218 11.79 -9.88 17.69
C VAL A 218 12.05 -10.85 16.54
N PRO A 219 12.26 -12.16 16.84
CA PRO A 219 12.41 -13.17 15.79
C PRO A 219 11.18 -13.22 14.88
N LEU A 220 11.42 -13.15 13.58
CA LEU A 220 10.40 -13.31 12.54
C LEU A 220 10.46 -14.70 11.92
N HIS A 221 9.40 -15.08 11.22
CA HIS A 221 9.29 -16.35 10.51
C HIS A 221 8.46 -16.21 9.24
N GLY A 222 8.50 -17.18 8.34
CA GLY A 222 7.58 -17.27 7.21
C GLY A 222 6.13 -17.43 7.66
N GLY A 223 5.19 -17.12 6.75
CA GLY A 223 3.78 -17.21 7.09
C GLY A 223 2.86 -17.13 5.88
N SER A 224 1.57 -17.25 6.12
CA SER A 224 0.53 -17.14 5.09
C SER A 224 -0.42 -16.01 5.42
N TYR A 225 -0.77 -15.20 4.41
CA TYR A 225 -1.62 -14.03 4.58
C TYR A 225 -2.47 -13.76 3.34
N ALA A 226 -3.71 -13.33 3.52
CA ALA A 226 -4.58 -12.91 2.43
C ALA A 226 -4.71 -11.38 2.42
N VAL A 227 -4.35 -10.77 1.30
CA VAL A 227 -4.47 -9.31 1.11
C VAL A 227 -5.94 -8.91 1.07
N MET A 228 -6.28 -7.81 1.72
CA MET A 228 -7.63 -7.25 1.72
C MET A 228 -8.09 -6.86 0.31
N GLY A 229 -9.41 -6.85 0.06
CA GLY A 229 -9.98 -6.38 -1.21
C GLY A 229 -9.74 -4.88 -1.46
N ASP A 230 -9.51 -4.51 -2.72
CA ASP A 230 -9.19 -3.13 -3.12
C ASP A 230 -10.41 -2.21 -3.02
N ARG A 231 -10.47 -1.40 -1.98
CA ARG A 231 -11.54 -0.43 -1.75
C ARG A 231 -11.61 0.64 -2.85
N ILE A 232 -10.49 0.96 -3.51
CA ILE A 232 -10.43 1.99 -4.56
C ILE A 232 -11.07 1.45 -5.84
N VAL A 233 -10.76 0.20 -6.19
CA VAL A 233 -11.40 -0.50 -7.33
C VAL A 233 -12.89 -0.68 -7.06
N ALA A 234 -13.28 -1.11 -5.86
CA ALA A 234 -14.68 -1.24 -5.47
C ALA A 234 -15.43 0.10 -5.59
N ALA A 235 -14.87 1.19 -5.07
CA ALA A 235 -15.44 2.54 -5.18
C ALA A 235 -15.59 2.96 -6.66
N THR A 236 -14.65 2.59 -7.53
CA THR A 236 -14.70 2.88 -8.95
C THR A 236 -15.87 2.18 -9.63
N TYR A 237 -16.10 0.89 -9.34
CA TYR A 237 -17.27 0.17 -9.89
C TYR A 237 -18.59 0.74 -9.37
N LEU A 238 -18.67 1.09 -8.09
CA LEU A 238 -19.87 1.72 -7.53
C LEU A 238 -20.14 3.10 -8.17
N ALA A 239 -19.10 3.91 -8.38
CA ALA A 239 -19.22 5.20 -9.06
C ALA A 239 -19.62 5.05 -10.53
N ALA A 240 -19.09 4.03 -11.22
CA ALA A 240 -19.49 3.71 -12.59
C ALA A 240 -20.98 3.34 -12.67
N ALA A 241 -21.49 2.49 -11.78
CA ALA A 241 -22.90 2.13 -11.68
C ALA A 241 -23.78 3.34 -11.33
N ALA A 242 -23.34 4.18 -10.41
CA ALA A 242 -24.02 5.44 -10.09
C ALA A 242 -24.10 6.37 -11.31
N SER A 243 -23.03 6.44 -12.11
CA SER A 243 -22.98 7.28 -13.32
C SER A 243 -23.80 6.73 -14.47
N ALA A 244 -23.71 5.45 -14.77
CA ALA A 244 -24.38 4.81 -15.91
C ALA A 244 -25.84 4.42 -15.61
N GLY A 245 -26.19 4.16 -14.35
CA GLY A 245 -27.46 3.55 -13.93
C GLY A 245 -27.35 2.02 -13.89
N GLY A 246 -28.43 1.38 -13.39
CA GLY A 246 -28.50 -0.08 -13.25
C GLY A 246 -28.17 -0.57 -11.84
N THR A 247 -27.76 -1.84 -11.73
CA THR A 247 -27.51 -2.50 -10.45
C THR A 247 -26.19 -3.24 -10.48
N VAL A 248 -25.23 -2.84 -9.65
CA VAL A 248 -23.94 -3.50 -9.52
C VAL A 248 -23.71 -3.97 -8.08
N GLU A 249 -23.29 -5.23 -7.94
CA GLU A 249 -22.81 -5.79 -6.68
C GLU A 249 -21.30 -5.99 -6.75
N VAL A 250 -20.56 -5.42 -5.80
CA VAL A 250 -19.13 -5.68 -5.59
C VAL A 250 -18.97 -6.61 -4.38
N THR A 251 -18.18 -7.67 -4.56
CA THR A 251 -17.93 -8.69 -3.52
C THR A 251 -16.44 -8.79 -3.22
N GLY A 252 -16.07 -9.41 -2.07
CA GLY A 252 -14.66 -9.56 -1.67
C GLY A 252 -14.02 -8.27 -1.14
N VAL A 253 -14.83 -7.36 -0.61
CA VAL A 253 -14.37 -6.11 0.01
C VAL A 253 -15.12 -5.85 1.31
N ASP A 254 -14.41 -5.43 2.33
CA ASP A 254 -15.03 -5.01 3.61
C ASP A 254 -15.79 -3.70 3.40
N TYR A 255 -17.10 -3.72 3.65
CA TYR A 255 -17.96 -2.54 3.47
C TYR A 255 -17.54 -1.36 4.36
N ARG A 256 -16.89 -1.61 5.50
CA ARG A 256 -16.41 -0.57 6.42
C ARG A 256 -15.40 0.36 5.75
N HIS A 257 -14.61 -0.17 4.82
CA HIS A 257 -13.64 0.60 4.06
C HIS A 257 -14.29 1.53 3.00
N LEU A 258 -15.58 1.32 2.73
CA LEU A 258 -16.37 2.08 1.75
C LEU A 258 -17.52 2.90 2.39
N SER A 259 -17.55 3.00 3.72
CA SER A 259 -18.65 3.66 4.45
C SER A 259 -18.88 5.10 3.99
N THR A 260 -17.81 5.89 3.84
CA THR A 260 -17.90 7.29 3.36
C THR A 260 -18.37 7.36 1.92
N VAL A 261 -17.84 6.51 1.03
CA VAL A 261 -18.28 6.45 -0.39
C VAL A 261 -19.76 6.07 -0.46
N SER A 262 -20.16 5.06 0.30
CA SER A 262 -21.55 4.62 0.38
C SER A 262 -22.50 5.71 0.88
N ALA A 263 -22.08 6.52 1.86
CA ALA A 263 -22.87 7.64 2.35
C ALA A 263 -23.07 8.70 1.27
N VAL A 264 -22.01 9.09 0.56
CA VAL A 264 -22.07 10.06 -0.54
C VAL A 264 -22.95 9.56 -1.68
N LEU A 265 -22.85 8.28 -2.05
CA LEU A 265 -23.68 7.69 -3.12
C LEU A 265 -25.16 7.62 -2.72
N ARG A 266 -25.48 7.36 -1.45
CA ARG A 266 -26.87 7.45 -0.95
C ARG A 266 -27.42 8.88 -1.02
N GLU A 267 -26.61 9.86 -0.58
CA GLU A 267 -26.97 11.27 -0.66
C GLU A 267 -27.18 11.71 -2.11
N ALA A 268 -26.41 11.16 -3.06
CA ALA A 268 -26.60 11.38 -4.50
C ALA A 268 -27.87 10.73 -5.08
N GLY A 269 -28.62 9.94 -4.30
CA GLY A 269 -29.88 9.32 -4.70
C GLY A 269 -29.78 7.86 -5.14
N CYS A 270 -28.64 7.19 -4.84
CA CYS A 270 -28.51 5.74 -5.08
C CYS A 270 -29.04 4.92 -3.91
N ASP A 271 -29.67 3.76 -4.19
CA ASP A 271 -29.90 2.73 -3.17
C ASP A 271 -28.61 1.93 -2.97
N VAL A 272 -28.02 1.98 -1.78
CA VAL A 272 -26.79 1.30 -1.43
C VAL A 272 -27.03 0.38 -0.23
N GLN A 273 -26.92 -0.92 -0.48
CA GLN A 273 -27.07 -1.98 0.53
C GLN A 273 -25.71 -2.60 0.82
N SER A 274 -25.39 -2.79 2.10
CA SER A 274 -24.10 -3.31 2.54
C SER A 274 -24.28 -4.68 3.20
N GLY A 275 -23.55 -5.69 2.71
CA GLY A 275 -23.31 -6.97 3.39
C GLY A 275 -22.00 -6.93 4.16
N ALA A 276 -21.56 -8.06 4.74
CA ALA A 276 -20.28 -8.14 5.45
C ALA A 276 -19.08 -7.95 4.52
N GLU A 277 -19.09 -8.60 3.37
CA GLU A 277 -18.03 -8.56 2.35
C GLU A 277 -18.57 -8.21 0.95
N SER A 278 -19.67 -7.46 0.90
CA SER A 278 -20.26 -7.01 -0.36
C SER A 278 -20.98 -5.68 -0.21
N ILE A 279 -21.10 -4.97 -1.32
CA ILE A 279 -21.91 -3.76 -1.45
C ILE A 279 -22.66 -3.85 -2.77
N ARG A 280 -23.98 -3.66 -2.71
CA ARG A 280 -24.85 -3.55 -3.86
C ARG A 280 -25.32 -2.12 -4.00
N LEU A 281 -25.14 -1.56 -5.19
CA LEU A 281 -25.65 -0.25 -5.56
C LEU A 281 -26.66 -0.41 -6.67
N ARG A 282 -27.80 0.31 -6.55
CA ARG A 282 -28.81 0.44 -7.58
C ARG A 282 -29.13 1.90 -7.82
N ARG A 283 -29.19 2.31 -9.09
CA ARG A 283 -29.63 3.63 -9.49
C ARG A 283 -30.70 3.55 -10.58
N ASP A 284 -31.91 3.96 -10.24
CA ASP A 284 -33.06 3.97 -11.16
C ASP A 284 -33.41 5.39 -11.65
N GLY A 285 -33.06 6.42 -10.89
CA GLY A 285 -33.45 7.81 -11.16
C GLY A 285 -32.27 8.73 -11.48
N PRO A 286 -32.49 10.03 -11.64
CA PRO A 286 -31.44 11.03 -11.80
C PRO A 286 -30.66 11.20 -10.54
N LEU A 287 -29.35 11.46 -10.67
CA LEU A 287 -28.49 11.79 -9.54
C LEU A 287 -28.81 13.20 -9.04
N GLN A 288 -28.69 13.39 -7.73
CA GLN A 288 -28.73 14.69 -7.07
C GLN A 288 -27.31 15.21 -6.85
N GLY A 289 -27.12 16.51 -6.90
CA GLY A 289 -25.85 17.16 -6.58
C GLY A 289 -25.52 16.99 -5.11
N VAL A 290 -24.32 16.51 -4.83
CA VAL A 290 -23.79 16.34 -3.48
C VAL A 290 -22.62 17.28 -3.28
N ARG A 291 -22.55 17.95 -2.13
CA ARG A 291 -21.40 18.77 -1.76
C ARG A 291 -20.40 17.92 -1.01
N SER A 292 -19.26 17.64 -1.63
CA SER A 292 -18.16 16.95 -1.00
C SER A 292 -16.99 17.91 -0.80
N GLU A 293 -16.54 18.09 0.44
CA GLU A 293 -15.30 18.80 0.76
C GLU A 293 -14.28 17.78 1.28
N GLU A 294 -13.39 17.31 0.40
CA GLU A 294 -12.20 16.57 0.82
C GLU A 294 -11.00 17.50 0.82
N ARG A 295 -10.53 17.90 1.99
CA ARG A 295 -9.25 18.58 2.16
C ARG A 295 -8.15 17.55 2.40
N ARG A 296 -7.35 17.30 1.38
CA ARG A 296 -6.06 16.59 1.56
C ARG A 296 -5.03 17.59 2.01
N VAL A 297 -4.59 17.49 3.24
CA VAL A 297 -3.48 18.30 3.76
C VAL A 297 -2.26 18.07 2.87
N GLY A 298 -1.73 19.15 2.27
CA GLY A 298 -0.55 19.11 1.39
C GLY A 298 -0.82 18.88 -0.10
N LYS A 299 -2.08 18.69 -0.53
CA LYS A 299 -2.44 18.72 -1.96
C LYS A 299 -3.42 19.84 -2.22
N GLU A 300 -2.90 21.04 -2.45
CA GLU A 300 -3.66 22.05 -3.15
C GLU A 300 -3.86 21.57 -4.58
N CYS A 301 -5.06 21.12 -4.91
CA CYS A 301 -5.45 20.91 -6.29
C CYS A 301 -5.55 22.31 -6.93
N ARG A 302 -4.48 22.75 -7.59
CA ARG A 302 -4.50 23.92 -8.46
C ARG A 302 -5.17 23.55 -9.77
N SER A 303 -6.43 23.20 -9.72
CA SER A 303 -7.30 23.29 -10.88
C SER A 303 -8.03 24.66 -10.79
N ARG A 304 -7.40 25.66 -11.29
CA ARG A 304 -8.13 26.83 -11.78
C ARG A 304 -8.67 26.42 -13.17
N TRP A 305 -9.94 26.24 -13.25
CA TRP A 305 -10.72 26.35 -14.47
C TRP A 305 -11.12 27.79 -14.65
#